data_8bdf9a09bb13df5bd0cb55a81d9a4bfe
#
_entry.id   8bdf9a09bb13df5bd0cb55a81d9a4bfe
#
_cell.length_a   1.000
_cell.length_b   1.000
_cell.length_c   1.000
_cell.angle_alpha   90.00
_cell.angle_beta   90.00
_cell.angle_gamma   90.00
#
_symmetry.space_group_name_H-M   'P 1'
#
loop_
_entity.id
_entity.type
_entity.pdbx_description
1 polymer ?
#
loop_
_entity_poly.entity_id
_entity_poly.type
_entity_poly.pdbx_seq_one_letter_code
_entity_poly.pdbx_strand_id
1 'polypeptide(L)'
;MDTEKRINAQEALNHIWFKENRSKELFNQIYDENVTIKLIDNLKKYKKTSIIQETALAYLVHNFPQMKDIINSGKLFNQIDLNGDGKISEQELYQGLSKRLKSDTLEEDVKKIFQNLDMDDNGTIEYEEFIRAAVTKEKFMGENVLRFAFRFFDKDNSGKIEFEEIEKIFKNSVTDQNNIESALSKIIYEVDSNRDGKISFREFCILMKKMLE
;
A
#
# COMPACT_ATOMS: atom_id res chain seq x y z
N MET A 1 14.06 29.55 -20.08
CA MET A 1 14.20 29.31 -18.62
C MET A 1 15.69 29.23 -18.34
N ASP A 2 16.19 30.12 -17.52
CA ASP A 2 17.61 30.28 -17.27
C ASP A 2 18.09 29.13 -16.37
N THR A 3 18.90 28.23 -16.90
CA THR A 3 19.39 27.04 -16.19
C THR A 3 20.38 27.39 -15.09
N GLU A 4 21.01 28.56 -15.13
CA GLU A 4 21.96 29.05 -14.13
C GLU A 4 21.28 29.51 -12.81
N LYS A 5 19.95 29.69 -12.84
CA LYS A 5 19.15 30.09 -11.66
C LYS A 5 18.49 28.91 -10.93
N ARG A 6 18.78 27.67 -11.31
CA ARG A 6 18.26 26.52 -10.58
C ARG A 6 19.07 26.31 -9.30
N ILE A 7 18.38 26.36 -8.17
CA ILE A 7 18.99 25.96 -6.88
C ILE A 7 19.41 24.48 -6.99
N ASN A 8 20.57 24.17 -6.45
CA ASN A 8 21.04 22.78 -6.36
C ASN A 8 20.28 22.03 -5.26
N ALA A 9 20.42 20.69 -5.21
CA ALA A 9 19.70 19.86 -4.26
C ALA A 9 19.98 20.25 -2.80
N GLN A 10 21.21 20.64 -2.47
CA GLN A 10 21.60 21.05 -1.12
C GLN A 10 20.98 22.40 -0.76
N GLU A 11 20.96 23.34 -1.69
CA GLU A 11 20.30 24.65 -1.50
C GLU A 11 18.78 24.47 -1.39
N ALA A 12 18.17 23.58 -2.20
CA ALA A 12 16.77 23.23 -2.08
C ALA A 12 16.43 22.68 -0.69
N LEU A 13 17.20 21.74 -0.17
CA LEU A 13 17.02 21.18 1.18
C LEU A 13 17.17 22.24 2.30
N ASN A 14 17.99 23.27 2.08
CA ASN A 14 18.18 24.37 3.02
C ASN A 14 17.19 25.53 2.82
N HIS A 15 16.34 25.47 1.81
CA HIS A 15 15.36 26.51 1.53
C HIS A 15 14.39 26.69 2.70
N ILE A 16 13.98 27.94 2.94
CA ILE A 16 13.11 28.30 4.07
C ILE A 16 11.80 27.51 4.08
N TRP A 17 11.27 27.17 2.91
CA TRP A 17 10.07 26.36 2.76
C TRP A 17 10.21 24.99 3.46
N PHE A 18 11.35 24.31 3.30
CA PHE A 18 11.62 23.05 3.99
C PHE A 18 11.90 23.25 5.47
N LYS A 19 12.53 24.38 5.86
CA LYS A 19 12.80 24.69 7.27
C LYS A 19 11.52 25.00 8.05
N GLU A 20 10.60 25.74 7.45
CA GLU A 20 9.31 26.05 8.05
C GLU A 20 8.38 24.83 8.10
N ASN A 21 8.44 23.95 7.10
CA ASN A 21 7.67 22.70 7.09
C ASN A 21 8.34 21.55 7.88
N ARG A 22 9.62 21.70 8.27
CA ARG A 22 10.30 20.83 9.23
C ARG A 22 10.03 21.23 10.68
N SER A 23 9.23 22.24 10.94
CA SER A 23 8.91 22.59 12.32
C SER A 23 8.25 21.38 12.99
N LYS A 24 8.94 20.85 13.99
CA LYS A 24 8.52 19.72 14.84
C LYS A 24 7.10 19.87 15.42
N GLU A 25 6.52 21.05 15.36
CA GLU A 25 5.18 21.36 15.83
C GLU A 25 4.07 20.82 14.94
N LEU A 26 4.28 20.71 13.62
CA LEU A 26 3.34 20.00 12.72
C LEU A 26 3.38 18.48 12.93
N PHE A 27 4.53 17.94 13.35
CA PHE A 27 4.69 16.53 13.69
C PHE A 27 4.16 16.17 15.08
N ASN A 28 4.05 17.14 15.99
CA ASN A 28 3.52 16.97 17.35
C ASN A 28 2.03 17.30 17.47
N GLN A 29 1.33 17.62 16.39
CA GLN A 29 -0.12 17.68 16.45
C GLN A 29 -0.65 16.30 16.84
N ILE A 30 -1.16 16.27 18.05
CA ILE A 30 -1.83 15.21 18.79
C ILE A 30 -2.38 14.14 17.84
N TYR A 31 -1.61 13.05 17.69
CA TYR A 31 -2.14 11.84 17.11
C TYR A 31 -3.19 11.34 18.08
N ASP A 32 -4.41 11.21 17.61
CA ASP A 32 -5.40 10.41 18.29
C ASP A 32 -4.78 9.02 18.51
N GLU A 33 -4.45 8.72 19.76
CA GLU A 33 -3.78 7.47 20.14
C GLU A 33 -4.58 6.28 19.61
N ASN A 34 -5.92 6.40 19.59
CA ASN A 34 -6.82 5.40 19.05
C ASN A 34 -6.62 5.18 17.54
N VAL A 35 -6.33 6.24 16.78
CA VAL A 35 -6.03 6.11 15.35
C VAL A 35 -4.72 5.37 15.14
N THR A 36 -3.69 5.70 15.91
CA THR A 36 -2.39 5.02 15.84
C THR A 36 -2.50 3.55 16.21
N ILE A 37 -3.21 3.22 17.27
CA ILE A 37 -3.48 1.83 17.70
C ILE A 37 -4.20 1.07 16.57
N LYS A 38 -5.22 1.68 15.96
CA LYS A 38 -5.95 1.05 14.85
C LYS A 38 -5.06 0.77 13.64
N LEU A 39 -4.15 1.69 13.28
CA LEU A 39 -3.21 1.48 12.20
C LEU A 39 -2.25 0.31 12.51
N ILE A 40 -1.73 0.24 13.74
CA ILE A 40 -0.88 -0.86 14.18
C ILE A 40 -1.64 -2.19 14.17
N ASP A 41 -2.90 -2.20 14.60
CA ASP A 41 -3.76 -3.39 14.53
C ASP A 41 -3.98 -3.86 13.08
N ASN A 42 -4.12 -2.93 12.14
CA ASN A 42 -4.21 -3.26 10.72
C ASN A 42 -2.90 -3.93 10.24
N LEU A 43 -1.72 -3.38 10.61
CA LEU A 43 -0.43 -3.97 10.28
C LEU A 43 -0.30 -5.39 10.82
N LYS A 44 -0.71 -5.62 12.07
CA LYS A 44 -0.69 -6.97 12.69
C LYS A 44 -1.61 -7.97 12.00
N LYS A 45 -2.74 -7.51 11.50
CA LYS A 45 -3.77 -8.33 10.83
C LYS A 45 -3.55 -8.47 9.34
N TYR A 46 -2.61 -7.71 8.79
CA TYR A 46 -2.37 -7.75 7.36
C TYR A 46 -1.95 -9.14 6.92
N LYS A 47 -2.60 -9.60 5.86
CA LYS A 47 -2.29 -10.86 5.18
C LYS A 47 -2.05 -10.55 3.71
N LYS A 48 -1.04 -11.15 3.15
CA LYS A 48 -0.76 -11.11 1.71
C LYS A 48 -1.95 -11.68 0.96
N THR A 49 -2.45 -10.96 -0.02
CA THR A 49 -3.62 -11.33 -0.80
C THR A 49 -3.24 -11.64 -2.26
N SER A 50 -4.20 -11.79 -3.15
CA SER A 50 -3.88 -12.06 -4.55
C SER A 50 -3.24 -10.84 -5.22
N ILE A 51 -2.42 -11.06 -6.23
CA ILE A 51 -1.72 -10.00 -6.96
C ILE A 51 -2.70 -8.96 -7.55
N ILE A 52 -3.89 -9.37 -7.98
CA ILE A 52 -4.92 -8.45 -8.48
C ILE A 52 -5.43 -7.54 -7.35
N GLN A 53 -5.68 -8.11 -6.17
CA GLN A 53 -6.14 -7.37 -5.01
C GLN A 53 -5.08 -6.36 -4.54
N GLU A 54 -3.83 -6.78 -4.44
CA GLU A 54 -2.72 -5.89 -4.04
C GLU A 54 -2.53 -4.74 -5.04
N THR A 55 -2.60 -5.05 -6.35
CA THR A 55 -2.47 -4.02 -7.38
C THR A 55 -3.66 -3.06 -7.37
N ALA A 56 -4.87 -3.57 -7.20
CA ALA A 56 -6.06 -2.73 -7.07
C ALA A 56 -5.95 -1.80 -5.85
N LEU A 57 -5.52 -2.33 -4.70
CA LEU A 57 -5.36 -1.55 -3.48
C LEU A 57 -4.24 -0.50 -3.63
N ALA A 58 -3.10 -0.87 -4.22
CA ALA A 58 -2.00 0.07 -4.51
C ALA A 58 -2.48 1.21 -5.41
N TYR A 59 -3.23 0.89 -6.47
CA TYR A 59 -3.81 1.89 -7.37
C TYR A 59 -4.79 2.82 -6.63
N LEU A 60 -5.64 2.28 -5.76
CA LEU A 60 -6.58 3.07 -4.97
C LEU A 60 -5.86 3.97 -3.97
N VAL A 61 -4.88 3.46 -3.25
CA VAL A 61 -4.05 4.24 -2.30
C VAL A 61 -3.37 5.41 -3.02
N HIS A 62 -2.79 5.16 -4.18
CA HIS A 62 -2.12 6.19 -4.98
C HIS A 62 -3.08 7.28 -5.48
N ASN A 63 -4.29 6.90 -5.89
CA ASN A 63 -5.24 7.85 -6.49
C ASN A 63 -6.15 8.56 -5.47
N PHE A 64 -6.17 8.10 -4.22
CA PHE A 64 -6.94 8.73 -3.14
C PHE A 64 -6.06 9.25 -1.98
N PRO A 65 -4.95 9.99 -2.24
CA PRO A 65 -4.00 10.42 -1.20
C PRO A 65 -4.62 11.33 -0.14
N GLN A 66 -5.79 11.92 -0.43
CA GLN A 66 -6.52 12.78 0.50
C GLN A 66 -7.27 12.00 1.58
N MET A 67 -7.34 10.68 1.48
CA MET A 67 -7.98 9.89 2.52
C MET A 67 -7.24 10.03 3.86
N LYS A 68 -7.99 10.32 4.91
CA LYS A 68 -7.44 10.56 6.25
C LYS A 68 -6.59 9.40 6.76
N ASP A 69 -6.96 8.17 6.42
CA ASP A 69 -6.20 6.98 6.80
C ASP A 69 -4.84 6.93 6.11
N ILE A 70 -4.76 7.29 4.81
CA ILE A 70 -3.50 7.36 4.07
C ILE A 70 -2.59 8.42 4.67
N ILE A 71 -3.13 9.61 4.93
CA ILE A 71 -2.38 10.70 5.57
C ILE A 71 -1.84 10.26 6.94
N ASN A 72 -2.67 9.63 7.77
CA ASN A 72 -2.27 9.18 9.10
C ASN A 72 -1.24 8.04 9.02
N SER A 73 -1.41 7.10 8.08
CA SER A 73 -0.44 6.03 7.86
C SER A 73 0.91 6.57 7.42
N GLY A 74 0.94 7.55 6.50
CA GLY A 74 2.18 8.21 6.08
C GLY A 74 2.89 8.95 7.22
N LYS A 75 2.11 9.56 8.10
CA LYS A 75 2.68 10.17 9.31
C LYS A 75 3.28 9.12 10.25
N LEU A 76 2.62 7.98 10.44
CA LEU A 76 3.14 6.88 11.26
C LEU A 76 4.41 6.30 10.64
N PHE A 77 4.43 6.10 9.32
CA PHE A 77 5.63 5.69 8.58
C PHE A 77 6.82 6.59 8.89
N ASN A 78 6.67 7.91 8.70
CA ASN A 78 7.74 8.89 8.95
C ASN A 78 8.22 8.94 10.41
N GLN A 79 7.43 8.45 11.36
CA GLN A 79 7.85 8.36 12.76
C GLN A 79 8.61 7.06 13.07
N ILE A 80 8.42 6.03 12.27
CA ILE A 80 9.09 4.75 12.39
C ILE A 80 10.40 4.79 11.60
N ASP A 81 10.41 5.41 10.42
CA ASP A 81 11.60 5.69 9.61
C ASP A 81 12.47 6.73 10.34
N LEU A 82 13.41 6.24 11.15
CA LEU A 82 14.22 7.06 12.03
C LEU A 82 15.40 7.72 11.31
N ASN A 83 15.94 7.05 10.30
CA ASN A 83 17.06 7.54 9.51
C ASN A 83 16.61 8.44 8.34
N GLY A 84 15.32 8.40 7.97
CA GLY A 84 14.69 9.21 6.92
C GLY A 84 15.08 8.79 5.52
N ASP A 85 15.41 7.51 5.30
CA ASP A 85 15.81 6.99 3.99
C ASP A 85 14.61 6.60 3.11
N GLY A 86 13.38 6.67 3.65
CA GLY A 86 12.13 6.32 2.96
C GLY A 86 11.79 4.84 3.01
N LYS A 87 12.46 4.07 3.85
CA LYS A 87 12.25 2.66 4.10
C LYS A 87 12.21 2.39 5.61
N ILE A 88 11.62 1.27 6.01
CA ILE A 88 11.61 0.83 7.40
C ILE A 88 12.34 -0.50 7.50
N SER A 89 13.43 -0.53 8.23
CA SER A 89 14.12 -1.76 8.64
C SER A 89 13.38 -2.46 9.79
N GLU A 90 13.62 -3.74 10.00
CA GLU A 90 13.06 -4.49 11.14
C GLU A 90 13.40 -3.81 12.47
N GLN A 91 14.61 -3.26 12.59
CA GLN A 91 15.04 -2.55 13.81
C GLN A 91 14.27 -1.25 14.03
N GLU A 92 14.01 -0.46 13.00
CA GLU A 92 13.21 0.77 13.08
C GLU A 92 11.74 0.45 13.40
N LEU A 93 11.19 -0.61 12.79
CA LEU A 93 9.86 -1.08 13.13
C LEU A 93 9.74 -1.46 14.60
N TYR A 94 10.71 -2.23 15.11
CA TYR A 94 10.77 -2.58 16.53
C TYR A 94 10.83 -1.34 17.44
N GLN A 95 11.75 -0.42 17.16
CA GLN A 95 11.90 0.80 17.94
C GLN A 95 10.66 1.71 17.88
N GLY A 96 10.04 1.80 16.71
CA GLY A 96 8.82 2.58 16.50
C GLY A 96 7.62 2.02 17.25
N LEU A 97 7.45 0.68 17.25
CA LEU A 97 6.35 0.02 17.93
C LEU A 97 6.56 -0.10 19.44
N SER A 98 7.78 -0.32 19.90
CA SER A 98 8.10 -0.43 21.34
C SER A 98 7.76 0.82 22.16
N LYS A 99 7.82 1.98 21.52
CA LYS A 99 7.42 3.26 22.16
C LYS A 99 5.90 3.35 22.39
N ARG A 100 5.10 2.54 21.69
CA ARG A 100 3.63 2.63 21.65
C ARG A 100 2.93 1.41 22.22
N LEU A 101 3.55 0.26 22.10
CA LEU A 101 3.03 -1.02 22.57
C LEU A 101 3.86 -1.53 23.72
N LYS A 102 3.22 -1.74 24.85
CA LYS A 102 3.78 -2.49 25.97
C LYS A 102 3.30 -3.94 25.83
N SER A 103 4.02 -4.75 25.07
CA SER A 103 3.64 -6.14 24.80
C SER A 103 4.83 -7.06 25.05
N ASP A 104 4.61 -8.15 25.78
CA ASP A 104 5.64 -9.16 26.01
C ASP A 104 5.97 -9.96 24.74
N THR A 105 5.11 -9.87 23.72
CA THR A 105 5.25 -10.55 22.40
C THR A 105 5.72 -9.61 21.29
N LEU A 106 6.25 -8.43 21.66
CA LEU A 106 6.57 -7.39 20.67
C LEU A 106 7.54 -7.85 19.58
N GLU A 107 8.58 -8.62 19.93
CA GLU A 107 9.54 -9.14 18.95
C GLU A 107 8.87 -10.08 17.93
N GLU A 108 7.99 -10.97 18.41
CA GLU A 108 7.26 -11.88 17.53
C GLU A 108 6.28 -11.14 16.63
N ASP A 109 5.59 -10.14 17.19
CA ASP A 109 4.68 -9.28 16.43
C ASP A 109 5.42 -8.52 15.34
N VAL A 110 6.58 -7.93 15.65
CA VAL A 110 7.41 -7.21 14.68
C VAL A 110 7.88 -8.12 13.56
N LYS A 111 8.38 -9.31 13.88
CA LYS A 111 8.80 -10.29 12.86
C LYS A 111 7.66 -10.68 11.94
N LYS A 112 6.48 -10.96 12.49
CA LYS A 112 5.29 -11.29 11.69
C LYS A 112 4.85 -10.13 10.80
N ILE A 113 4.80 -8.91 11.34
CA ILE A 113 4.47 -7.71 10.57
C ILE A 113 5.47 -7.56 9.43
N PHE A 114 6.77 -7.61 9.75
CA PHE A 114 7.83 -7.42 8.78
C PHE A 114 7.75 -8.44 7.63
N GLN A 115 7.64 -9.73 7.92
CA GLN A 115 7.49 -10.81 6.94
C GLN A 115 6.24 -10.68 6.06
N ASN A 116 5.17 -10.11 6.60
CA ASN A 116 3.95 -9.90 5.83
C ASN A 116 3.99 -8.66 4.94
N LEU A 117 4.72 -7.62 5.35
CA LEU A 117 4.76 -6.34 4.66
C LEU A 117 5.87 -6.27 3.59
N ASP A 118 7.04 -6.82 3.87
CA ASP A 118 8.13 -6.96 2.90
C ASP A 118 7.71 -7.96 1.81
N MET A 119 7.09 -7.42 0.75
CA MET A 119 6.43 -8.23 -0.27
C MET A 119 7.39 -8.75 -1.32
N ASP A 120 8.48 -8.05 -1.55
CA ASP A 120 9.50 -8.36 -2.53
C ASP A 120 10.76 -9.00 -1.91
N ASP A 121 10.73 -9.26 -0.59
CA ASP A 121 11.79 -9.87 0.20
C ASP A 121 13.13 -9.09 0.08
N ASN A 122 13.06 -7.75 -0.03
CA ASN A 122 14.24 -6.90 -0.14
C ASN A 122 14.87 -6.54 1.22
N GLY A 123 14.27 -6.98 2.31
CA GLY A 123 14.75 -6.77 3.68
C GLY A 123 14.39 -5.40 4.25
N THR A 124 13.49 -4.68 3.62
CA THR A 124 12.97 -3.38 4.09
C THR A 124 11.49 -3.25 3.74
N ILE A 125 10.74 -2.48 4.53
CA ILE A 125 9.34 -2.14 4.20
C ILE A 125 9.34 -0.77 3.53
N GLU A 126 8.89 -0.72 2.29
CA GLU A 126 8.76 0.53 1.55
C GLU A 126 7.47 1.28 1.91
N TYR A 127 7.44 2.57 1.61
CA TYR A 127 6.29 3.43 1.93
C TYR A 127 4.96 2.85 1.43
N GLU A 128 4.92 2.38 0.18
CA GLU A 128 3.69 1.85 -0.42
C GLU A 128 3.22 0.56 0.24
N GLU A 129 4.14 -0.34 0.62
CA GLU A 129 3.85 -1.58 1.33
C GLU A 129 3.23 -1.29 2.70
N PHE A 130 3.86 -0.35 3.43
CA PHE A 130 3.36 0.08 4.72
C PHE A 130 1.96 0.70 4.64
N ILE A 131 1.74 1.63 3.70
CA ILE A 131 0.44 2.30 3.56
C ILE A 131 -0.65 1.29 3.22
N ARG A 132 -0.41 0.37 2.27
CA ARG A 132 -1.38 -0.67 1.91
C ARG A 132 -1.81 -1.53 3.10
N ALA A 133 -0.87 -1.87 3.96
CA ALA A 133 -1.16 -2.68 5.13
C ALA A 133 -1.84 -1.90 6.26
N ALA A 134 -1.49 -0.63 6.43
CA ALA A 134 -2.00 0.22 7.51
C ALA A 134 -3.42 0.74 7.27
N VAL A 135 -3.84 0.95 6.01
CA VAL A 135 -5.15 1.52 5.70
C VAL A 135 -6.30 0.60 6.06
N THR A 136 -7.43 1.20 6.38
CA THR A 136 -8.69 0.47 6.63
C THR A 136 -9.29 0.04 5.29
N LYS A 137 -9.13 -1.24 4.94
CA LYS A 137 -9.55 -1.81 3.64
C LYS A 137 -11.03 -1.61 3.34
N GLU A 138 -11.88 -1.64 4.36
CA GLU A 138 -13.33 -1.43 4.24
C GLU A 138 -13.70 -0.11 3.56
N LYS A 139 -12.86 0.92 3.72
CA LYS A 139 -13.10 2.24 3.09
C LYS A 139 -12.95 2.22 1.58
N PHE A 140 -12.25 1.23 1.05
CA PHE A 140 -12.07 1.04 -0.38
C PHE A 140 -13.12 0.13 -1.02
N MET A 141 -14.03 -0.45 -0.20
CA MET A 141 -15.03 -1.41 -0.69
C MET A 141 -16.33 -0.74 -1.18
N GLY A 142 -16.39 0.59 -1.20
CA GLY A 142 -17.52 1.31 -1.79
C GLY A 142 -17.59 1.10 -3.31
N GLU A 143 -18.83 0.94 -3.84
CA GLU A 143 -19.04 0.60 -5.26
C GLU A 143 -18.34 1.58 -6.21
N ASN A 144 -18.43 2.89 -5.96
CA ASN A 144 -17.78 3.90 -6.81
C ASN A 144 -16.26 3.77 -6.80
N VAL A 145 -15.67 3.43 -5.64
CA VAL A 145 -14.22 3.25 -5.49
C VAL A 145 -13.77 1.99 -6.20
N LEU A 146 -14.50 0.88 -6.04
CA LEU A 146 -14.22 -0.37 -6.73
C LEU A 146 -14.41 -0.23 -8.26
N ARG A 147 -15.40 0.54 -8.71
CA ARG A 147 -15.60 0.84 -10.12
C ARG A 147 -14.45 1.64 -10.72
N PHE A 148 -13.87 2.55 -9.92
CA PHE A 148 -12.66 3.27 -10.31
C PHE A 148 -11.45 2.34 -10.45
N ALA A 149 -11.25 1.42 -9.50
CA ALA A 149 -10.20 0.40 -9.60
C ALA A 149 -10.43 -0.58 -10.76
N PHE A 150 -11.67 -1.00 -10.99
CA PHE A 150 -12.03 -1.88 -12.10
C PHE A 150 -11.60 -1.30 -13.46
N ARG A 151 -11.86 0.00 -13.69
CA ARG A 151 -11.45 0.70 -14.93
C ARG A 151 -9.93 0.81 -15.12
N PHE A 152 -9.17 0.63 -14.07
CA PHE A 152 -7.71 0.55 -14.20
C PHE A 152 -7.28 -0.74 -14.93
N PHE A 153 -8.01 -1.82 -14.74
CA PHE A 153 -7.79 -3.10 -15.42
C PHE A 153 -8.51 -3.16 -16.76
N ASP A 154 -9.79 -2.82 -16.81
CA ASP A 154 -10.65 -2.78 -18.02
C ASP A 154 -10.26 -1.58 -18.91
N LYS A 155 -9.22 -1.75 -19.72
CA LYS A 155 -8.62 -0.67 -20.54
C LYS A 155 -9.42 -0.33 -21.78
N ASP A 156 -10.08 -1.32 -22.37
CA ASP A 156 -10.89 -1.16 -23.57
C ASP A 156 -12.35 -0.78 -23.25
N ASN A 157 -12.71 -0.70 -21.95
CA ASN A 157 -14.04 -0.43 -21.44
C ASN A 157 -15.09 -1.44 -21.93
N SER A 158 -14.71 -2.70 -22.08
CA SER A 158 -15.62 -3.80 -22.47
C SER A 158 -16.63 -4.15 -21.37
N GLY A 159 -16.39 -3.71 -20.14
CA GLY A 159 -17.14 -4.03 -18.94
C GLY A 159 -16.72 -5.36 -18.31
N LYS A 160 -15.63 -5.94 -18.78
CA LYS A 160 -15.00 -7.15 -18.23
C LYS A 160 -13.50 -6.99 -18.26
N ILE A 161 -12.80 -7.59 -17.31
CA ILE A 161 -11.34 -7.63 -17.29
C ILE A 161 -10.90 -8.95 -17.94
N GLU A 162 -10.11 -8.84 -19.00
CA GLU A 162 -9.59 -9.97 -19.75
C GLU A 162 -8.17 -10.34 -19.25
N PHE A 163 -7.78 -11.59 -19.50
CA PHE A 163 -6.45 -12.08 -19.10
C PHE A 163 -5.33 -11.19 -19.66
N GLU A 164 -5.44 -10.82 -20.93
CA GLU A 164 -4.47 -10.00 -21.64
C GLU A 164 -4.32 -8.60 -21.05
N GLU A 165 -5.38 -8.06 -20.46
CA GLU A 165 -5.34 -6.76 -19.80
C GLU A 165 -4.58 -6.83 -18.49
N ILE A 166 -4.83 -7.87 -17.70
CA ILE A 166 -4.10 -8.13 -16.46
C ILE A 166 -2.64 -8.42 -16.78
N GLU A 167 -2.37 -9.29 -17.73
CA GLU A 167 -1.03 -9.66 -18.15
C GLU A 167 -0.19 -8.43 -18.55
N LYS A 168 -0.76 -7.50 -19.32
CA LYS A 168 -0.08 -6.26 -19.73
C LYS A 168 0.35 -5.39 -18.55
N ILE A 169 -0.44 -5.34 -17.48
CA ILE A 169 -0.11 -4.57 -16.28
C ILE A 169 1.12 -5.16 -15.60
N PHE A 170 1.25 -6.49 -15.56
CA PHE A 170 2.31 -7.17 -14.83
C PHE A 170 3.56 -7.47 -15.67
N LYS A 171 3.48 -7.47 -17.01
CA LYS A 171 4.63 -7.74 -17.91
C LYS A 171 5.86 -6.89 -17.63
N ASN A 172 5.67 -5.67 -17.15
CA ASN A 172 6.76 -4.73 -16.90
C ASN A 172 7.32 -4.82 -15.47
N SER A 173 6.67 -5.59 -14.59
CA SER A 173 6.96 -5.57 -13.15
C SER A 173 7.62 -6.86 -12.65
N VAL A 174 7.62 -7.94 -13.44
CA VAL A 174 8.10 -9.26 -12.97
C VAL A 174 8.94 -9.96 -14.03
N THR A 175 10.07 -10.46 -13.58
CA THR A 175 11.08 -11.16 -14.44
C THR A 175 10.69 -12.59 -14.81
N ASP A 176 9.76 -13.23 -14.09
CA ASP A 176 9.37 -14.63 -14.32
C ASP A 176 7.93 -14.73 -14.85
N GLN A 177 7.80 -14.70 -16.17
CA GLN A 177 6.51 -14.70 -16.88
C GLN A 177 5.69 -16.00 -16.67
N ASN A 178 6.35 -17.17 -16.57
CA ASN A 178 5.63 -18.45 -16.44
C ASN A 178 4.89 -18.57 -15.10
N ASN A 179 5.45 -18.00 -14.03
CA ASN A 179 4.81 -17.99 -12.72
C ASN A 179 3.60 -17.04 -12.68
N ILE A 180 3.63 -15.93 -13.41
CA ILE A 180 2.52 -14.99 -13.48
C ILE A 180 1.32 -15.59 -14.20
N GLU A 181 1.50 -16.20 -15.38
CA GLU A 181 0.42 -16.82 -16.12
C GLU A 181 -0.33 -17.87 -15.29
N SER A 182 0.43 -18.73 -14.60
CA SER A 182 -0.15 -19.73 -13.71
C SER A 182 -0.91 -19.11 -12.54
N ALA A 183 -0.37 -18.07 -11.92
CA ALA A 183 -1.02 -17.36 -10.80
C ALA A 183 -2.29 -16.63 -11.26
N LEU A 184 -2.23 -15.90 -12.36
CA LEU A 184 -3.38 -15.17 -12.91
C LEU A 184 -4.49 -16.12 -13.35
N SER A 185 -4.15 -17.21 -14.04
CA SER A 185 -5.13 -18.22 -14.45
C SER A 185 -5.87 -18.83 -13.26
N LYS A 186 -5.16 -19.11 -12.15
CA LYS A 186 -5.79 -19.60 -10.92
C LYS A 186 -6.74 -18.57 -10.32
N ILE A 187 -6.33 -17.30 -10.24
CA ILE A 187 -7.14 -16.22 -9.67
C ILE A 187 -8.42 -16.03 -10.51
N ILE A 188 -8.28 -15.97 -11.83
CA ILE A 188 -9.43 -15.85 -12.73
C ILE A 188 -10.38 -17.04 -12.52
N TYR A 189 -9.86 -18.26 -12.51
CA TYR A 189 -10.66 -19.46 -12.30
C TYR A 189 -11.43 -19.46 -10.96
N GLU A 190 -10.82 -18.93 -9.89
CA GLU A 190 -11.46 -18.86 -8.56
C GLU A 190 -12.58 -17.81 -8.48
N VAL A 191 -12.52 -16.78 -9.32
CA VAL A 191 -13.43 -15.63 -9.27
C VAL A 191 -14.47 -15.67 -10.36
N ASP A 192 -14.13 -16.24 -11.51
CA ASP A 192 -14.98 -16.41 -12.69
C ASP A 192 -16.10 -17.42 -12.41
N SER A 193 -17.21 -16.93 -11.86
CA SER A 193 -18.35 -17.74 -11.45
C SER A 193 -19.15 -18.26 -12.64
N ASN A 194 -19.14 -17.54 -13.76
CA ASN A 194 -19.88 -17.90 -14.97
C ASN A 194 -19.03 -18.68 -15.98
N ARG A 195 -17.72 -18.81 -15.72
CA ARG A 195 -16.73 -19.55 -16.52
C ARG A 195 -16.61 -19.03 -17.96
N ASP A 196 -16.67 -17.71 -18.14
CA ASP A 196 -16.47 -17.08 -19.44
C ASP A 196 -15.01 -16.68 -19.71
N GLY A 197 -14.10 -16.95 -18.77
CA GLY A 197 -12.68 -16.65 -18.87
C GLY A 197 -12.33 -15.19 -18.59
N LYS A 198 -13.27 -14.40 -18.09
CA LYS A 198 -13.14 -12.96 -17.86
C LYS A 198 -13.66 -12.62 -16.46
N ILE A 199 -13.27 -11.45 -15.94
CA ILE A 199 -13.76 -10.95 -14.65
C ILE A 199 -14.73 -9.80 -14.89
N SER A 200 -16.01 -10.03 -14.63
CA SER A 200 -17.03 -8.97 -14.61
C SER A 200 -16.85 -8.06 -13.39
N PHE A 201 -17.44 -6.86 -13.42
CA PHE A 201 -17.42 -5.95 -12.26
C PHE A 201 -17.96 -6.60 -10.97
N ARG A 202 -18.99 -7.44 -11.09
CA ARG A 202 -19.56 -8.15 -9.93
C ARG A 202 -18.55 -9.13 -9.33
N GLU A 203 -17.87 -9.90 -10.16
CA GLU A 203 -16.85 -10.86 -9.74
C GLU A 203 -15.62 -10.14 -9.15
N PHE A 204 -15.21 -9.02 -9.74
CA PHE A 204 -14.19 -8.16 -9.18
C PHE A 204 -14.56 -7.64 -7.78
N CYS A 205 -15.80 -7.21 -7.56
CA CYS A 205 -16.26 -6.79 -6.24
C CYS A 205 -16.22 -7.94 -5.21
N ILE A 206 -16.55 -9.17 -5.64
CA ILE A 206 -16.45 -10.36 -4.77
C ILE A 206 -14.99 -10.63 -4.42
N LEU A 207 -14.09 -10.57 -5.41
CA LEU A 207 -12.66 -10.74 -5.21
C LEU A 207 -12.14 -9.73 -4.18
N MET A 208 -12.42 -8.44 -4.38
CA MET A 208 -11.94 -7.38 -3.49
C MET A 208 -12.47 -7.53 -2.05
N LYS A 209 -13.72 -7.94 -1.88
CA LYS A 209 -14.31 -8.16 -0.55
C LYS A 209 -13.67 -9.30 0.24
N LYS A 210 -13.11 -10.30 -0.41
CA LYS A 210 -12.33 -11.36 0.27
C LYS A 210 -11.10 -10.83 1.02
N MET A 211 -10.65 -9.61 0.72
CA MET A 211 -9.57 -8.97 1.48
C MET A 211 -9.95 -8.62 2.93
N LEU A 212 -11.25 -8.67 3.25
CA LEU A 212 -11.77 -8.35 4.59
C LEU A 212 -11.88 -9.59 5.49
N GLU A 213 -11.72 -10.79 4.93
CA GLU A 213 -11.76 -12.07 5.62
C GLU A 213 -10.36 -12.46 6.15
#